data_a44560b6b9831f7fc8496531b462b73e
#
_entry.id   a44560b6b9831f7fc8496531b462b73e
#
_cell.length_a   1.000
_cell.length_b   1.000
_cell.length_c   1.000
_cell.angle_alpha   90.00
_cell.angle_beta   90.00
_cell.angle_gamma   90.00
#
_symmetry.space_group_name_H-M   'P 1'
#
loop_
_entity.id
_entity.type
_entity.pdbx_description
1 polymer ?
#
loop_
_entity_poly.entity_id
_entity_poly.type
_entity_poly.pdbx_seq_one_letter_code
_entity_poly.pdbx_strand_id
1 'polypeptide(L)'
;METNRILLRPWRDSDAEILFKWASDPDVGPRAGWAPHKSVEESLEIIRTVFHDGLHTWAIEFKETGEAIGAMGYGPSCECDLPAREGEPLIGYWVAKPYWNRGICTEALQLMLDHIRQTTDIKSLISGHFVDNPASGRVMEKCGFVPTGETCIDVNQYQGENRPIRVLRLELNKD
;
A
#
# COMPACT_ATOMS: atom_id res chain seq x y z
N MET A 1 -13.73 -2.74 7.26
CA MET A 1 -14.29 -3.05 5.92
C MET A 1 -13.94 -4.48 5.57
N GLU A 2 -14.81 -5.25 4.93
CA GLU A 2 -14.54 -6.68 4.74
C GLU A 2 -15.19 -7.27 3.48
N THR A 3 -14.61 -8.36 3.01
CA THR A 3 -15.17 -9.27 2.01
C THR A 3 -15.32 -10.67 2.61
N ASN A 4 -15.60 -11.68 1.80
CA ASN A 4 -15.64 -13.07 2.27
C ASN A 4 -14.24 -13.59 2.67
N ARG A 5 -13.14 -13.05 2.10
CA ARG A 5 -11.77 -13.54 2.31
C ARG A 5 -10.92 -12.68 3.21
N ILE A 6 -11.15 -11.36 3.22
CA ILE A 6 -10.29 -10.40 3.91
C ILE A 6 -11.09 -9.43 4.76
N LEU A 7 -10.41 -8.89 5.78
CA LEU A 7 -10.86 -7.79 6.63
C LEU A 7 -9.78 -6.70 6.62
N LEU A 8 -10.14 -5.47 6.22
CA LEU A 8 -9.33 -4.29 6.46
C LEU A 8 -9.67 -3.72 7.83
N ARG A 9 -8.71 -3.77 8.75
CA ARG A 9 -8.86 -3.33 10.14
C ARG A 9 -7.67 -2.49 10.60
N PRO A 10 -7.82 -1.71 11.66
CA PRO A 10 -6.66 -1.06 12.29
C PRO A 10 -5.60 -2.08 12.69
N TRP A 11 -4.33 -1.64 12.63
CA TRP A 11 -3.22 -2.39 13.19
C TRP A 11 -3.32 -2.47 14.71
N ARG A 12 -2.77 -3.51 15.30
CA ARG A 12 -2.71 -3.76 16.74
C ARG A 12 -1.27 -4.03 17.14
N ASP A 13 -0.88 -3.68 18.34
CA ASP A 13 0.45 -4.00 18.89
C ASP A 13 0.72 -5.52 18.83
N SER A 14 -0.31 -6.34 19.03
CA SER A 14 -0.22 -7.80 18.91
C SER A 14 0.09 -8.32 17.49
N ASP A 15 0.02 -7.47 16.48
CA ASP A 15 0.39 -7.83 15.10
C ASP A 15 1.91 -7.73 14.85
N ALA A 16 2.71 -7.26 15.81
CA ALA A 16 4.14 -7.00 15.62
C ALA A 16 4.92 -8.24 15.17
N GLU A 17 4.65 -9.40 15.76
CA GLU A 17 5.32 -10.65 15.40
C GLU A 17 4.96 -11.09 13.98
N ILE A 18 3.68 -10.99 13.60
CA ILE A 18 3.24 -11.37 12.26
C ILE A 18 3.70 -10.35 11.21
N LEU A 19 3.74 -9.07 11.55
CA LEU A 19 4.32 -8.03 10.70
C LEU A 19 5.81 -8.32 10.47
N PHE A 20 6.58 -8.61 11.51
CA PHE A 20 8.00 -8.96 11.39
C PHE A 20 8.18 -10.19 10.49
N LYS A 21 7.41 -11.26 10.70
CA LYS A 21 7.46 -12.48 9.89
C LYS A 21 7.38 -12.18 8.39
N TRP A 22 6.51 -11.28 7.97
CA TRP A 22 6.29 -10.95 6.55
C TRP A 22 7.18 -9.81 6.05
N ALA A 23 7.41 -8.81 6.88
CA ALA A 23 8.20 -7.64 6.51
C ALA A 23 9.72 -7.87 6.56
N SER A 24 10.19 -8.93 7.19
CA SER A 24 11.60 -9.35 7.11
C SER A 24 11.96 -10.12 5.84
N ASP A 25 10.96 -10.53 5.04
CA ASP A 25 11.21 -11.20 3.76
C ASP A 25 11.85 -10.21 2.76
N PRO A 26 13.07 -10.52 2.24
CA PRO A 26 13.79 -9.63 1.32
C PRO A 26 13.09 -9.41 -0.03
N ASP A 27 12.09 -10.22 -0.35
CA ASP A 27 11.29 -10.03 -1.56
C ASP A 27 10.09 -9.10 -1.38
N VAL A 28 9.69 -8.79 -0.14
CA VAL A 28 8.50 -7.98 0.16
C VAL A 28 8.84 -6.50 0.24
N GLY A 29 9.64 -6.09 1.23
CA GLY A 29 9.97 -4.68 1.48
C GLY A 29 10.57 -3.96 0.27
N PRO A 30 11.63 -4.50 -0.36
CA PRO A 30 12.28 -3.85 -1.50
C PRO A 30 11.36 -3.62 -2.71
N ARG A 31 10.34 -4.45 -2.89
CA ARG A 31 9.35 -4.25 -3.95
C ARG A 31 8.35 -3.14 -3.65
N ALA A 32 8.24 -2.75 -2.38
CA ALA A 32 7.39 -1.67 -1.90
C ALA A 32 8.17 -0.40 -1.51
N GLY A 33 9.51 -0.41 -1.65
CA GLY A 33 10.36 0.77 -1.45
C GLY A 33 10.95 0.91 -0.03
N TRP A 34 10.90 -0.14 0.80
CA TRP A 34 11.43 -0.10 2.16
C TRP A 34 12.32 -1.31 2.51
N ALA A 35 13.17 -1.13 3.54
CA ALA A 35 14.09 -2.14 4.01
C ALA A 35 13.36 -3.28 4.74
N PRO A 36 13.78 -4.55 4.57
CA PRO A 36 13.28 -5.62 5.43
C PRO A 36 13.45 -5.28 6.90
N HIS A 37 12.40 -5.53 7.70
CA HIS A 37 12.43 -5.30 9.14
C HIS A 37 13.47 -6.21 9.80
N LYS A 38 14.13 -5.71 10.84
CA LYS A 38 15.25 -6.39 11.51
C LYS A 38 14.84 -7.08 12.81
N SER A 39 13.73 -6.65 13.40
CA SER A 39 13.22 -7.23 14.66
C SER A 39 11.71 -7.02 14.83
N VAL A 40 11.13 -7.71 15.81
CA VAL A 40 9.74 -7.52 16.24
C VAL A 40 9.54 -6.14 16.84
N GLU A 41 10.54 -5.62 17.56
CA GLU A 41 10.52 -4.28 18.18
C GLU A 41 10.43 -3.19 17.11
N GLU A 42 11.20 -3.30 16.00
CA GLU A 42 11.10 -2.40 14.85
C GLU A 42 9.71 -2.46 14.24
N SER A 43 9.17 -3.67 14.06
CA SER A 43 7.80 -3.84 13.54
C SER A 43 6.75 -3.21 14.46
N LEU A 44 6.91 -3.34 15.76
CA LEU A 44 6.03 -2.69 16.75
C LEU A 44 6.11 -1.16 16.67
N GLU A 45 7.32 -0.62 16.51
CA GLU A 45 7.53 0.81 16.34
C GLU A 45 6.84 1.32 15.06
N ILE A 46 6.98 0.61 13.95
CA ILE A 46 6.30 0.94 12.68
C ILE A 46 4.77 0.92 12.86
N ILE A 47 4.21 -0.07 13.56
CA ILE A 47 2.78 -0.10 13.85
C ILE A 47 2.37 1.17 14.61
N ARG A 48 3.14 1.59 15.60
CA ARG A 48 2.81 2.72 16.48
C ARG A 48 3.05 4.09 15.87
N THR A 49 4.00 4.21 14.94
CA THR A 49 4.39 5.50 14.36
C THR A 49 3.86 5.68 12.94
N VAL A 50 4.10 4.72 12.06
CA VAL A 50 3.74 4.83 10.64
C VAL A 50 2.29 4.42 10.37
N PHE A 51 1.78 3.40 11.06
CA PHE A 51 0.43 2.89 10.81
C PHE A 51 -0.65 3.53 11.70
N HIS A 52 -0.26 4.30 12.72
CA HIS A 52 -1.19 5.01 13.61
C HIS A 52 -1.31 6.52 13.36
N ASP A 53 -0.22 7.18 12.92
CA ASP A 53 -0.18 8.64 12.83
C ASP A 53 -0.67 9.16 11.47
N GLY A 54 -1.96 9.52 11.42
CA GLY A 54 -2.52 10.38 10.36
C GLY A 54 -2.63 9.75 8.97
N LEU A 55 -2.13 8.55 8.80
CA LEU A 55 -2.33 7.75 7.60
C LEU A 55 -3.52 6.82 7.82
N HIS A 56 -4.48 6.86 6.90
CA HIS A 56 -5.54 5.87 6.85
C HIS A 56 -4.96 4.54 6.37
N THR A 57 -4.25 3.82 7.28
CA THR A 57 -3.56 2.57 6.97
C THR A 57 -4.17 1.41 7.73
N TRP A 58 -4.58 0.39 7.00
CA TRP A 58 -5.20 -0.82 7.52
C TRP A 58 -4.31 -2.03 7.33
N ALA A 59 -4.35 -2.93 8.31
CA ALA A 59 -3.90 -4.30 8.14
C ALA A 59 -4.87 -5.04 7.22
N ILE A 60 -4.34 -5.82 6.30
CA ILE A 60 -5.11 -6.79 5.51
C ILE A 60 -5.08 -8.10 6.28
N GLU A 61 -6.16 -8.40 7.01
CA GLU A 61 -6.30 -9.68 7.70
C GLU A 61 -6.91 -10.71 6.75
N PHE A 62 -6.30 -11.88 6.67
CA PHE A 62 -6.83 -13.02 5.92
C PHE A 62 -7.73 -13.84 6.83
N LYS A 63 -9.03 -13.88 6.55
CA LYS A 63 -10.07 -14.43 7.46
C LYS A 63 -9.88 -15.92 7.77
N GLU A 64 -9.32 -16.69 6.84
CA GLU A 64 -9.08 -18.12 7.03
C GLU A 64 -8.07 -18.40 8.16
N THR A 65 -7.06 -17.52 8.32
CA THR A 65 -6.01 -17.69 9.33
C THR A 65 -6.12 -16.71 10.50
N GLY A 66 -6.83 -15.59 10.34
CA GLY A 66 -6.87 -14.48 11.27
C GLY A 66 -5.58 -13.66 11.31
N GLU A 67 -4.61 -13.94 10.44
CA GLU A 67 -3.32 -13.24 10.38
C GLU A 67 -3.41 -11.96 9.53
N ALA A 68 -2.71 -10.90 9.98
CA ALA A 68 -2.43 -9.74 9.15
C ALA A 68 -1.36 -10.12 8.10
N ILE A 69 -1.73 -10.10 6.82
CA ILE A 69 -0.89 -10.57 5.71
C ILE A 69 -0.38 -9.45 4.81
N GLY A 70 -0.64 -8.21 5.16
CA GLY A 70 -0.25 -7.05 4.39
C GLY A 70 -0.78 -5.75 4.96
N ALA A 71 -0.46 -4.65 4.32
CA ALA A 71 -0.96 -3.32 4.63
C ALA A 71 -1.51 -2.64 3.38
N MET A 72 -2.47 -1.76 3.60
CA MET A 72 -3.03 -0.89 2.57
C MET A 72 -3.47 0.43 3.19
N GLY A 73 -3.22 1.53 2.50
CA GLY A 73 -3.61 2.83 3.01
C GLY A 73 -3.49 3.94 2.00
N TYR A 74 -3.95 5.13 2.42
CA TYR A 74 -3.74 6.38 1.70
C TYR A 74 -3.37 7.49 2.68
N GLY A 75 -2.66 8.48 2.20
CA GLY A 75 -2.22 9.60 3.03
C GLY A 75 -1.74 10.79 2.19
N PRO A 76 -1.25 11.84 2.86
CA PRO A 76 -0.73 13.02 2.17
C PRO A 76 0.37 12.64 1.17
N SER A 77 0.32 13.24 -0.02
CA SER A 77 1.33 13.05 -1.06
C SER A 77 2.51 14.03 -0.96
N CYS A 78 2.51 14.93 0.01
CA CYS A 78 3.51 16.00 0.15
C CYS A 78 4.94 15.51 0.46
N GLU A 79 5.09 14.26 0.88
CA GLU A 79 6.38 13.64 1.22
C GLU A 79 6.85 12.63 0.15
N CYS A 80 6.14 12.54 -0.97
CA CYS A 80 6.51 11.64 -2.06
C CYS A 80 6.98 12.41 -3.28
N ASP A 81 7.85 11.78 -4.08
CA ASP A 81 8.37 12.35 -5.34
C ASP A 81 7.41 12.20 -6.52
N LEU A 82 6.18 11.74 -6.27
CA LEU A 82 5.17 11.62 -7.31
C LEU A 82 4.57 12.99 -7.64
N PRO A 83 4.22 13.27 -8.90
CA PRO A 83 3.64 14.54 -9.34
C PRO A 83 2.16 14.63 -8.94
N ALA A 84 1.90 14.66 -7.64
CA ALA A 84 0.57 14.78 -7.09
C ALA A 84 0.00 16.18 -7.29
N ARG A 85 -1.30 16.26 -7.51
CA ARG A 85 -2.04 17.52 -7.49
C ARG A 85 -2.29 17.98 -6.06
N GLU A 86 -2.61 19.24 -5.86
CA GLU A 86 -2.97 19.76 -4.54
C GLU A 86 -4.15 18.95 -3.95
N GLY A 87 -3.97 18.44 -2.74
CA GLY A 87 -4.97 17.64 -2.04
C GLY A 87 -5.22 16.22 -2.61
N GLU A 88 -4.37 15.75 -3.53
CA GLU A 88 -4.44 14.40 -4.08
C GLU A 88 -3.67 13.42 -3.20
N PRO A 89 -4.33 12.48 -2.48
CA PRO A 89 -3.63 11.53 -1.63
C PRO A 89 -2.86 10.48 -2.43
N LEU A 90 -1.75 10.03 -1.84
CA LEU A 90 -1.00 8.86 -2.28
C LEU A 90 -1.63 7.61 -1.70
N ILE A 91 -1.75 6.55 -2.49
CA ILE A 91 -2.03 5.21 -1.98
C ILE A 91 -0.77 4.34 -1.95
N GLY A 92 -0.68 3.48 -0.95
CA GLY A 92 0.35 2.46 -0.84
C GLY A 92 -0.19 1.14 -0.33
N TYR A 93 0.46 0.04 -0.72
CA TYR A 93 0.08 -1.30 -0.28
C TYR A 93 1.23 -2.30 -0.45
N TRP A 94 1.15 -3.35 0.34
CA TRP A 94 1.94 -4.56 0.16
C TRP A 94 1.19 -5.78 0.68
N VAL A 95 1.53 -6.96 0.20
CA VAL A 95 0.99 -8.25 0.64
C VAL A 95 2.14 -9.24 0.78
N ALA A 96 2.10 -10.07 1.80
CA ALA A 96 3.08 -11.12 2.07
C ALA A 96 3.20 -12.11 0.89
N LYS A 97 4.43 -12.54 0.60
CA LYS A 97 4.78 -13.35 -0.57
C LYS A 97 3.93 -14.61 -0.78
N PRO A 98 3.54 -15.40 0.25
CA PRO A 98 2.69 -16.58 0.07
C PRO A 98 1.28 -16.27 -0.46
N TYR A 99 0.88 -15.00 -0.42
CA TYR A 99 -0.44 -14.54 -0.85
C TYR A 99 -0.44 -13.82 -2.21
N TRP A 100 0.73 -13.74 -2.88
CA TRP A 100 0.83 -13.16 -4.21
C TRP A 100 0.07 -13.98 -5.26
N ASN A 101 -0.34 -13.31 -6.35
CA ASN A 101 -1.07 -13.90 -7.47
C ASN A 101 -2.43 -14.54 -7.10
N ARG A 102 -2.96 -14.28 -5.90
CA ARG A 102 -4.26 -14.76 -5.43
C ARG A 102 -5.39 -13.73 -5.54
N GLY A 103 -5.10 -12.56 -6.12
CA GLY A 103 -6.06 -11.46 -6.26
C GLY A 103 -6.38 -10.68 -4.98
N ILE A 104 -5.74 -11.03 -3.85
CA ILE A 104 -6.01 -10.43 -2.53
C ILE A 104 -5.74 -8.92 -2.53
N CYS A 105 -4.61 -8.49 -3.10
CA CYS A 105 -4.27 -7.07 -3.15
C CYS A 105 -5.28 -6.26 -3.98
N THR A 106 -5.76 -6.79 -5.10
CA THR A 106 -6.79 -6.16 -5.92
C THR A 106 -8.11 -6.05 -5.16
N GLU A 107 -8.50 -7.11 -4.47
CA GLU A 107 -9.71 -7.14 -3.63
C GLU A 107 -9.65 -6.12 -2.49
N ALA A 108 -8.50 -6.04 -1.80
CA ALA A 108 -8.27 -5.08 -0.73
C ALA A 108 -8.31 -3.63 -1.26
N LEU A 109 -7.67 -3.37 -2.41
CA LEU A 109 -7.68 -2.03 -3.02
C LEU A 109 -9.10 -1.62 -3.42
N GLN A 110 -9.88 -2.51 -4.04
CA GLN A 110 -11.27 -2.22 -4.39
C GLN A 110 -12.10 -1.88 -3.14
N LEU A 111 -11.94 -2.65 -2.07
CA LEU A 111 -12.63 -2.43 -0.80
C LEU A 111 -12.28 -1.06 -0.17
N MET A 112 -11.02 -0.66 -0.21
CA MET A 112 -10.57 0.67 0.24
C MET A 112 -11.13 1.78 -0.65
N LEU A 113 -11.12 1.62 -1.98
CA LEU A 113 -11.66 2.60 -2.91
C LEU A 113 -13.16 2.83 -2.72
N ASP A 114 -13.91 1.78 -2.47
CA ASP A 114 -15.35 1.88 -2.19
C ASP A 114 -15.61 2.63 -0.87
N HIS A 115 -14.78 2.39 0.15
CA HIS A 115 -14.83 3.17 1.39
C HIS A 115 -14.54 4.66 1.15
N ILE A 116 -13.46 4.98 0.43
CA ILE A 116 -13.09 6.37 0.12
C ILE A 116 -14.23 7.09 -0.62
N ARG A 117 -14.84 6.45 -1.63
CA ARG A 117 -15.98 7.03 -2.37
C ARG A 117 -17.17 7.35 -1.47
N GLN A 118 -17.42 6.50 -0.47
CA GLN A 118 -18.59 6.63 0.42
C GLN A 118 -18.37 7.63 1.56
N THR A 119 -17.12 7.79 2.03
CA THR A 119 -16.85 8.46 3.30
C THR A 119 -16.02 9.75 3.18
N THR A 120 -15.51 10.05 1.99
CA THR A 120 -14.63 11.23 1.79
C THR A 120 -15.06 12.06 0.59
N ASP A 121 -14.49 13.27 0.46
CA ASP A 121 -14.64 14.14 -0.71
C ASP A 121 -13.43 14.14 -1.63
N ILE A 122 -12.55 13.15 -1.49
CA ILE A 122 -11.38 12.96 -2.35
C ILE A 122 -11.83 12.81 -3.81
N LYS A 123 -11.20 13.57 -4.71
CA LYS A 123 -11.55 13.62 -6.14
C LYS A 123 -10.67 12.72 -6.99
N SER A 124 -9.43 12.57 -6.59
CA SER A 124 -8.44 11.73 -7.28
C SER A 124 -7.46 11.11 -6.30
N LEU A 125 -6.83 10.04 -6.73
CA LEU A 125 -5.77 9.34 -6.01
C LEU A 125 -4.59 9.14 -6.94
N ILE A 126 -3.38 9.29 -6.42
CA ILE A 126 -2.14 9.00 -7.13
C ILE A 126 -1.43 7.80 -6.52
N SER A 127 -0.71 7.08 -7.34
CA SER A 127 0.20 6.01 -6.90
C SER A 127 1.27 5.76 -7.96
N GLY A 128 2.23 4.92 -7.61
CA GLY A 128 3.26 4.49 -8.53
C GLY A 128 3.73 3.07 -8.24
N HIS A 129 4.36 2.48 -9.22
CA HIS A 129 5.07 1.21 -9.03
C HIS A 129 6.45 1.27 -9.67
N PHE A 130 7.41 0.60 -9.08
CA PHE A 130 8.72 0.42 -9.70
C PHE A 130 8.58 -0.28 -11.04
N VAL A 131 9.36 0.15 -12.03
CA VAL A 131 9.30 -0.41 -13.39
C VAL A 131 9.58 -1.93 -13.39
N ASP A 132 10.42 -2.39 -12.46
CA ASP A 132 10.74 -3.79 -12.23
C ASP A 132 9.68 -4.56 -11.39
N ASN A 133 8.61 -3.87 -10.95
CA ASN A 133 7.46 -4.49 -10.26
C ASN A 133 6.14 -4.26 -11.02
N PRO A 134 5.98 -4.80 -12.23
CA PRO A 134 4.75 -4.62 -13.04
C PRO A 134 3.52 -5.28 -12.41
N ALA A 135 3.71 -6.17 -11.43
CA ALA A 135 2.60 -6.81 -10.72
C ALA A 135 1.80 -5.78 -9.90
N SER A 136 2.49 -4.82 -9.26
CA SER A 136 1.83 -3.71 -8.56
C SER A 136 1.03 -2.83 -9.53
N GLY A 137 1.58 -2.49 -10.70
CA GLY A 137 0.86 -1.75 -11.75
C GLY A 137 -0.43 -2.45 -12.16
N ARG A 138 -0.39 -3.77 -12.40
CA ARG A 138 -1.58 -4.55 -12.76
C ARG A 138 -2.68 -4.55 -11.68
N VAL A 139 -2.31 -4.47 -10.41
CA VAL A 139 -3.29 -4.33 -9.31
C VAL A 139 -4.04 -3.00 -9.45
N MET A 140 -3.30 -1.90 -9.63
CA MET A 140 -3.87 -0.56 -9.80
C MET A 140 -4.75 -0.47 -11.06
N GLU A 141 -4.27 -0.94 -12.21
CA GLU A 141 -5.01 -0.93 -13.47
C GLU A 141 -6.34 -1.70 -13.37
N LYS A 142 -6.36 -2.86 -12.69
CA LYS A 142 -7.60 -3.61 -12.42
C LYS A 142 -8.59 -2.87 -11.54
N CYS A 143 -8.13 -1.90 -10.76
CA CYS A 143 -8.96 -1.04 -9.92
C CYS A 143 -9.28 0.31 -10.56
N GLY A 144 -8.94 0.48 -11.86
CA GLY A 144 -9.32 1.66 -12.65
C GLY A 144 -8.27 2.78 -12.67
N PHE A 145 -7.09 2.58 -12.09
CA PHE A 145 -6.00 3.54 -12.25
C PHE A 145 -5.48 3.53 -13.68
N VAL A 146 -5.16 4.71 -14.18
CA VAL A 146 -4.66 4.92 -15.55
C VAL A 146 -3.23 5.45 -15.48
N PRO A 147 -2.29 4.90 -16.27
CA PRO A 147 -0.95 5.47 -16.40
C PRO A 147 -1.01 6.93 -16.87
N THR A 148 -0.28 7.82 -16.18
CA THR A 148 -0.20 9.24 -16.54
C THR A 148 0.76 9.51 -17.70
N GLY A 149 1.62 8.56 -18.03
CA GLY A 149 2.76 8.74 -18.93
C GLY A 149 4.01 9.31 -18.26
N GLU A 150 3.92 9.71 -17.00
CA GLU A 150 5.03 10.24 -16.22
C GLU A 150 5.86 9.13 -15.57
N THR A 151 7.13 9.40 -15.38
CA THR A 151 8.07 8.54 -14.66
C THR A 151 8.84 9.39 -13.66
N CYS A 152 8.90 8.94 -12.41
CA CYS A 152 9.68 9.56 -11.34
C CYS A 152 10.82 8.65 -10.92
N ILE A 153 11.74 9.19 -10.13
CA ILE A 153 12.83 8.43 -9.54
C ILE A 153 12.58 8.32 -8.05
N ASP A 154 12.65 7.12 -7.49
CA ASP A 154 12.65 6.92 -6.05
C ASP A 154 13.93 7.49 -5.44
N VAL A 155 13.78 8.51 -4.60
CA VAL A 155 14.91 9.14 -3.89
C VAL A 155 15.09 8.54 -2.49
N ASN A 156 14.12 7.83 -1.95
CA ASN A 156 14.20 7.06 -0.70
C ASN A 156 14.99 5.77 -0.92
N GLN A 157 16.25 5.90 -1.22
CA GLN A 157 17.14 4.86 -1.74
C GLN A 157 17.47 3.82 -0.66
N TYR A 158 16.56 2.91 -0.42
CA TYR A 158 16.86 1.78 0.45
C TYR A 158 18.12 1.00 -0.02
N GLN A 159 18.37 0.91 -1.32
CA GLN A 159 19.50 0.17 -1.90
C GLN A 159 20.55 1.07 -2.54
N GLY A 160 20.47 2.39 -2.41
CA GLY A 160 21.41 3.34 -3.02
C GLY A 160 21.30 3.43 -4.55
N GLU A 161 20.28 2.84 -5.15
CA GLU A 161 20.03 2.85 -6.58
C GLU A 161 18.81 3.71 -6.90
N ASN A 162 18.94 4.55 -7.93
CA ASN A 162 17.82 5.30 -8.48
C ASN A 162 16.84 4.33 -9.18
N ARG A 163 15.68 4.10 -8.59
CA ARG A 163 14.66 3.20 -9.16
C ARG A 163 13.56 4.00 -9.85
N PRO A 164 13.33 3.78 -11.15
CA PRO A 164 12.27 4.47 -11.86
C PRO A 164 10.88 3.94 -11.42
N ILE A 165 9.96 4.88 -11.21
CA ILE A 165 8.57 4.64 -10.86
C ILE A 165 7.68 5.09 -12.00
N ARG A 166 6.77 4.25 -12.45
CA ARG A 166 5.65 4.63 -13.31
C ARG A 166 4.51 5.16 -12.47
N VAL A 167 3.98 6.32 -12.86
CA VAL A 167 2.92 7.01 -12.15
C VAL A 167 1.55 6.64 -12.73
N LEU A 168 0.60 6.33 -11.84
CA LEU A 168 -0.79 6.07 -12.20
C LEU A 168 -1.72 6.96 -11.37
N ARG A 169 -2.86 7.30 -11.92
CA ARG A 169 -3.89 8.13 -11.27
C ARG A 169 -5.27 7.51 -11.44
N LEU A 170 -6.09 7.66 -10.41
CA LEU A 170 -7.51 7.32 -10.43
C LEU A 170 -8.33 8.57 -10.17
N GLU A 171 -9.22 8.92 -11.10
CA GLU A 171 -10.25 9.93 -10.86
C GLU A 171 -11.44 9.25 -10.17
N LEU A 172 -11.83 9.78 -9.02
CA LEU A 172 -12.99 9.33 -8.27
C LEU A 172 -14.19 10.19 -8.67
N ASN A 173 -14.85 9.86 -9.78
CA ASN A 173 -16.08 10.54 -10.16
C ASN A 173 -17.12 10.29 -9.05
N LYS A 174 -17.64 11.36 -8.47
CA LYS A 174 -18.89 11.34 -7.74
C LYS A 174 -19.96 11.71 -8.75
N ASP A 175 -20.81 10.74 -9.11
CA ASP A 175 -22.07 11.02 -9.80
C ASP A 175 -22.98 11.90 -8.95
#